data_5b5af23e78335be853993e9ffd2a748c
#
_entry.id   5b5af23e78335be853993e9ffd2a748c
#
_cell.length_a   1.000
_cell.length_b   1.000
_cell.length_c   1.000
_cell.angle_alpha   90.00
_cell.angle_beta   90.00
_cell.angle_gamma   90.00
#
_symmetry.space_group_name_H-M   'P 1'
#
loop_
_entity.id
_entity.type
_entity.pdbx_description
1 polymer ?
#
loop_
_entity_poly.entity_id
_entity_poly.type
_entity_poly.pdbx_seq_one_letter_code
_entity_poly.pdbx_strand_id
1 'polypeptide(L)'
;MKFYIDPGTGSMLFAILIGIIGALNFALRGWIIKLRFLLSGGEKTAVDQEKHPLAVFVDDKRYWNVMEPVCRELDRRGLDVAYLTASPDDPALQNPYAHVHAEFLGEGNKAFAKLNFLRANVLLSTTPGLDVYQWKRSPGVDCYVHILHAANEVAGYRMFGIDYYDTVFV
;
A
#
# COMPACT_ATOMS: atom_id res chain seq x y z
N MET A 1 49.15 22.92 20.97
CA MET A 1 47.95 23.77 20.96
C MET A 1 46.80 23.00 21.54
N LYS A 2 46.20 23.42 22.63
CA LYS A 2 44.97 22.80 23.15
C LYS A 2 43.81 23.54 22.53
N PHE A 3 43.04 22.85 21.70
CA PHE A 3 41.79 23.40 21.15
C PHE A 3 40.76 23.39 22.29
N TYR A 4 40.41 24.56 22.76
CA TYR A 4 39.31 24.74 23.71
C TYR A 4 38.02 24.94 22.89
N ILE A 5 37.12 23.99 22.94
CA ILE A 5 35.78 24.14 22.35
C ILE A 5 34.88 24.68 23.46
N ASP A 6 34.40 25.91 23.30
CA ASP A 6 33.44 26.52 24.19
C ASP A 6 32.15 25.68 24.23
N PRO A 7 31.55 25.41 25.41
CA PRO A 7 30.32 24.58 25.53
C PRO A 7 29.16 25.04 24.66
N GLY A 8 29.05 26.35 24.39
CA GLY A 8 28.03 26.91 23.53
C GLY A 8 28.26 26.55 22.05
N THR A 9 29.50 26.59 21.60
CA THR A 9 29.90 26.22 20.23
C THR A 9 29.73 24.72 19.98
N GLY A 10 30.02 23.89 21.00
CA GLY A 10 29.84 22.43 20.94
C GLY A 10 28.37 22.03 20.78
N SER A 11 27.44 22.65 21.50
CA SER A 11 26.01 22.37 21.39
C SER A 11 25.46 22.81 20.04
N MET A 12 25.90 23.93 19.47
CA MET A 12 25.50 24.43 18.18
C MET A 12 25.97 23.51 17.03
N LEU A 13 27.22 23.06 17.11
CA LEU A 13 27.77 22.08 16.14
C LEU A 13 27.00 20.75 16.20
N PHE A 14 26.65 20.29 17.41
CA PHE A 14 25.86 19.07 17.58
C PHE A 14 24.45 19.18 16.99
N ALA A 15 23.77 20.32 17.21
CA ALA A 15 22.46 20.59 16.63
C ALA A 15 22.49 20.62 15.08
N ILE A 16 23.52 21.27 14.50
CA ILE A 16 23.72 21.29 13.05
C ILE A 16 23.97 19.88 12.51
N LEU A 17 24.79 19.08 13.19
CA LEU A 17 25.10 17.71 12.78
C LEU A 17 23.85 16.82 12.78
N ILE A 18 23.03 16.89 13.83
CA ILE A 18 21.74 16.17 13.88
C ILE A 18 20.79 16.64 12.77
N GLY A 19 20.72 17.94 12.52
CA GLY A 19 19.91 18.50 11.43
C GLY A 19 20.34 17.98 10.06
N ILE A 20 21.65 17.94 9.79
CA ILE A 20 22.18 17.39 8.53
C ILE A 20 21.90 15.90 8.42
N ILE A 21 22.12 15.10 9.47
CA ILE A 21 21.82 13.65 9.48
C ILE A 21 20.34 13.41 9.27
N GLY A 22 19.47 14.18 9.90
CA GLY A 22 18.02 14.09 9.71
C GLY A 22 17.60 14.43 8.29
N ALA A 23 18.09 15.50 7.72
CA ALA A 23 17.83 15.92 6.35
C ALA A 23 18.36 14.90 5.32
N LEU A 24 19.57 14.38 5.53
CA LEU A 24 20.14 13.33 4.68
C LEU A 24 19.31 12.03 4.75
N ASN A 25 18.91 11.62 5.97
CA ASN A 25 18.08 10.43 6.15
C ASN A 25 16.73 10.58 5.45
N PHE A 26 16.12 11.75 5.53
CA PHE A 26 14.87 12.05 4.82
C PHE A 26 15.06 12.05 3.30
N ALA A 27 16.10 12.70 2.79
CA ALA A 27 16.38 12.76 1.35
C ALA A 27 16.75 11.38 0.77
N LEU A 28 17.53 10.58 1.52
CA LEU A 28 17.98 9.25 1.11
C LEU A 28 16.92 8.16 1.31
N ARG A 29 15.85 8.44 2.06
CA ARG A 29 14.81 7.44 2.38
C ARG A 29 14.20 6.80 1.12
N GLY A 30 13.93 7.59 0.09
CA GLY A 30 13.45 7.10 -1.20
C GLY A 30 14.47 6.21 -1.93
N TRP A 31 15.74 6.56 -1.84
CA TRP A 31 16.85 5.78 -2.42
C TRP A 31 17.11 4.49 -1.65
N ILE A 32 17.07 4.54 -0.33
CA ILE A 32 17.25 3.37 0.56
C ILE A 32 16.14 2.35 0.33
N ILE A 33 14.89 2.79 0.15
CA ILE A 33 13.78 1.90 -0.17
C ILE A 33 14.00 1.23 -1.53
N LYS A 34 14.39 1.99 -2.56
CA LYS A 34 14.72 1.44 -3.88
C LYS A 34 15.90 0.46 -3.82
N LEU A 35 16.94 0.80 -3.06
CA LEU A 35 18.13 -0.04 -2.93
C LEU A 35 17.85 -1.31 -2.12
N ARG A 36 17.07 -1.22 -1.04
CA ARG A 36 16.60 -2.40 -0.30
C ARG A 36 15.74 -3.32 -1.16
N PHE A 37 14.88 -2.77 -2.01
CA PHE A 37 14.07 -3.54 -2.95
C PHE A 37 14.96 -4.28 -3.98
N LEU A 38 16.00 -3.63 -4.49
CA LEU A 38 16.99 -4.24 -5.39
C LEU A 38 17.84 -5.31 -4.71
N LEU A 39 18.25 -5.09 -3.44
CA LEU A 39 19.12 -5.99 -2.68
C LEU A 39 18.36 -7.16 -2.02
N SER A 40 17.07 -7.03 -1.77
CA SER A 40 16.24 -8.11 -1.22
C SER A 40 15.83 -9.17 -2.23
N GLY A 41 16.60 -9.27 -3.34
CA GLY A 41 16.34 -10.27 -4.38
C GLY A 41 15.01 -10.01 -5.05
N GLY A 42 14.82 -8.75 -5.51
CA GLY A 42 13.59 -8.35 -6.16
C GLY A 42 13.10 -9.45 -7.08
N GLU A 43 12.19 -10.26 -6.57
CA GLU A 43 11.40 -11.10 -7.44
C GLU A 43 10.93 -10.18 -8.56
N LYS A 44 11.06 -10.64 -9.78
CA LYS A 44 10.64 -9.95 -11.01
C LYS A 44 9.11 -9.74 -11.00
N THR A 45 8.59 -9.12 -9.97
CA THR A 45 7.15 -9.08 -9.67
C THR A 45 6.46 -7.84 -10.15
N ALA A 46 7.16 -6.83 -10.67
CA ALA A 46 6.45 -5.58 -10.91
C ALA A 46 6.55 -5.00 -12.32
N VAL A 47 7.50 -5.42 -13.13
CA VAL A 47 7.72 -4.75 -14.45
C VAL A 47 7.13 -5.53 -15.62
N ASP A 48 6.93 -6.84 -15.47
CA ASP A 48 6.39 -7.74 -16.51
C ASP A 48 4.98 -8.28 -16.19
N GLN A 49 4.30 -7.79 -15.15
CA GLN A 49 2.96 -8.26 -14.84
C GLN A 49 1.96 -7.72 -15.87
N GLU A 50 1.24 -8.63 -16.46
CA GLU A 50 0.05 -8.34 -17.27
C GLU A 50 -0.90 -7.44 -16.46
N LYS A 51 -1.44 -6.40 -17.10
CA LYS A 51 -2.31 -5.45 -16.43
C LYS A 51 -3.64 -6.12 -16.08
N HIS A 52 -3.94 -6.24 -14.79
CA HIS A 52 -5.19 -6.84 -14.34
C HIS A 52 -6.40 -6.00 -14.76
N PRO A 53 -7.46 -6.58 -15.34
CA PRO A 53 -8.69 -5.87 -15.60
C PRO A 53 -9.29 -5.28 -14.31
N LEU A 54 -9.29 -6.08 -13.24
CA LEU A 54 -9.80 -5.71 -11.93
C LEU A 54 -8.90 -6.32 -10.85
N ALA A 55 -8.47 -5.49 -9.92
CA ALA A 55 -7.79 -5.91 -8.71
C ALA A 55 -8.62 -5.50 -7.48
N VAL A 56 -8.60 -6.33 -6.45
CA VAL A 56 -9.18 -6.06 -5.14
C VAL A 56 -8.03 -6.08 -4.13
N PHE A 57 -7.98 -5.11 -3.23
CA PHE A 57 -7.01 -5.12 -2.13
C PHE A 57 -7.69 -4.97 -0.78
N VAL A 58 -7.32 -5.85 0.15
CA VAL A 58 -7.71 -5.79 1.56
C VAL A 58 -6.49 -5.93 2.46
N ASP A 59 -6.45 -5.14 3.54
CA ASP A 59 -5.37 -5.16 4.52
C ASP A 59 -5.62 -6.14 5.67
N ASP A 60 -6.87 -6.56 5.89
CA ASP A 60 -7.24 -7.47 6.97
C ASP A 60 -8.27 -8.50 6.49
N LYS A 61 -8.08 -9.77 6.87
CA LYS A 61 -8.95 -10.90 6.56
C LYS A 61 -10.43 -10.70 6.94
N ARG A 62 -10.71 -9.82 7.92
CA ARG A 62 -12.08 -9.49 8.34
C ARG A 62 -12.93 -8.92 7.22
N TYR A 63 -12.29 -8.28 6.25
CA TYR A 63 -12.99 -7.67 5.12
C TYR A 63 -13.35 -8.64 4.01
N TRP A 64 -12.94 -9.91 4.12
CA TRP A 64 -13.43 -10.95 3.22
C TRP A 64 -14.96 -11.03 3.19
N ASN A 65 -15.62 -10.92 4.34
CA ASN A 65 -17.07 -10.93 4.42
C ASN A 65 -17.76 -9.82 3.61
N VAL A 66 -17.08 -8.69 3.42
CA VAL A 66 -17.54 -7.56 2.60
C VAL A 66 -17.25 -7.80 1.12
N MET A 67 -16.08 -8.36 0.81
CA MET A 67 -15.61 -8.55 -0.56
C MET A 67 -16.10 -9.86 -1.19
N GLU A 68 -16.39 -10.89 -0.41
CA GLU A 68 -16.85 -12.19 -0.91
C GLU A 68 -18.09 -12.07 -1.81
N PRO A 69 -19.18 -11.37 -1.45
CA PRO A 69 -20.33 -11.19 -2.32
C PRO A 69 -20.00 -10.52 -3.65
N VAL A 70 -19.06 -9.58 -3.64
CA VAL A 70 -18.56 -8.90 -4.86
C VAL A 70 -17.77 -9.87 -5.71
N CYS A 71 -16.83 -10.60 -5.12
CA CYS A 71 -16.03 -11.61 -5.81
C CYS A 71 -16.90 -12.71 -6.42
N ARG A 72 -17.89 -13.21 -5.69
CA ARG A 72 -18.86 -14.21 -6.17
C ARG A 72 -19.64 -13.71 -7.38
N GLU A 73 -20.10 -12.47 -7.36
CA GLU A 73 -20.86 -11.92 -8.49
C GLU A 73 -19.97 -11.69 -9.71
N LEU A 74 -18.71 -11.28 -9.50
CA LEU A 74 -17.73 -11.14 -10.58
C LEU A 74 -17.37 -12.49 -11.20
N ASP A 75 -17.16 -13.52 -10.37
CA ASP A 75 -16.95 -14.90 -10.83
C ASP A 75 -18.13 -15.41 -11.62
N ARG A 76 -19.37 -15.19 -11.15
CA ARG A 76 -20.59 -15.55 -11.87
C ARG A 76 -20.68 -14.90 -13.26
N ARG A 77 -20.09 -13.72 -13.43
CA ARG A 77 -20.01 -13.00 -14.72
C ARG A 77 -18.81 -13.42 -15.58
N GLY A 78 -17.95 -14.31 -15.08
CA GLY A 78 -16.74 -14.74 -15.77
C GLY A 78 -15.69 -13.64 -15.87
N LEU A 79 -15.63 -12.72 -14.89
CA LEU A 79 -14.66 -11.63 -14.85
C LEU A 79 -13.49 -12.01 -13.96
N ASP A 80 -12.29 -11.98 -14.52
CA ASP A 80 -11.06 -12.27 -13.78
C ASP A 80 -10.72 -11.16 -12.81
N VAL A 81 -10.49 -11.55 -11.56
CA VAL A 81 -10.19 -10.67 -10.43
C VAL A 81 -8.89 -11.09 -9.76
N ALA A 82 -7.93 -10.18 -9.66
CA ALA A 82 -6.76 -10.35 -8.81
C ALA A 82 -7.11 -9.90 -7.38
N TYR A 83 -7.34 -10.85 -6.47
CA TYR A 83 -7.61 -10.55 -5.07
C TYR A 83 -6.31 -10.53 -4.26
N LEU A 84 -5.92 -9.37 -3.79
CA LEU A 84 -4.65 -9.12 -3.12
C LEU A 84 -4.90 -8.88 -1.63
N THR A 85 -4.24 -9.64 -0.77
CA THR A 85 -4.42 -9.51 0.68
C THR A 85 -3.11 -9.30 1.42
N ALA A 86 -3.17 -8.54 2.52
CA ALA A 86 -2.06 -8.38 3.45
C ALA A 86 -2.13 -9.35 4.65
N SER A 87 -3.14 -10.23 4.69
CA SER A 87 -3.30 -11.24 5.75
C SER A 87 -2.93 -12.64 5.25
N PRO A 88 -1.99 -13.34 5.90
CA PRO A 88 -1.55 -14.67 5.47
C PRO A 88 -2.60 -15.77 5.66
N ASP A 89 -3.58 -15.52 6.52
CA ASP A 89 -4.67 -16.41 6.86
C ASP A 89 -6.05 -15.90 6.37
N ASP A 90 -6.02 -15.09 5.30
CA ASP A 90 -7.24 -14.61 4.66
C ASP A 90 -8.02 -15.79 4.03
N PRO A 91 -9.33 -15.97 4.33
CA PRO A 91 -10.15 -17.00 3.70
C PRO A 91 -10.18 -16.92 2.17
N ALA A 92 -9.99 -15.74 1.60
CA ALA A 92 -9.90 -15.55 0.16
C ALA A 92 -8.82 -16.41 -0.50
N LEU A 93 -7.72 -16.73 0.19
CA LEU A 93 -6.63 -17.56 -0.32
C LEU A 93 -7.07 -19.01 -0.60
N GLN A 94 -8.21 -19.43 -0.06
CA GLN A 94 -8.81 -20.74 -0.25
C GLN A 94 -10.23 -20.64 -0.86
N ASN A 95 -10.51 -19.54 -1.58
CA ASN A 95 -11.81 -19.32 -2.18
C ASN A 95 -12.12 -20.38 -3.27
N PRO A 96 -13.41 -20.72 -3.49
CA PRO A 96 -13.82 -21.74 -4.48
C PRO A 96 -14.02 -21.17 -5.90
N TYR A 97 -13.82 -19.87 -6.11
CA TYR A 97 -14.18 -19.18 -7.35
C TYR A 97 -13.12 -19.37 -8.43
N ALA A 98 -13.55 -19.68 -9.66
CA ALA A 98 -12.66 -19.97 -10.77
C ALA A 98 -11.93 -18.72 -11.31
N HIS A 99 -12.61 -17.57 -11.25
CA HIS A 99 -12.11 -16.30 -11.77
C HIS A 99 -11.55 -15.37 -10.70
N VAL A 100 -11.45 -15.81 -9.43
CA VAL A 100 -10.88 -15.02 -8.32
C VAL A 100 -9.53 -15.60 -7.95
N HIS A 101 -8.47 -14.92 -8.36
CA HIS A 101 -7.09 -15.31 -8.14
C HIS A 101 -6.53 -14.58 -6.90
N ALA A 102 -6.54 -15.26 -5.77
CA ALA A 102 -6.11 -14.65 -4.51
C ALA A 102 -4.60 -14.82 -4.30
N GLU A 103 -3.92 -13.73 -3.92
CA GLU A 103 -2.50 -13.68 -3.62
C GLU A 103 -2.22 -12.96 -2.30
N PHE A 104 -1.35 -13.55 -1.47
CA PHE A 104 -0.81 -12.90 -0.30
C PHE A 104 0.40 -12.03 -0.67
N LEU A 105 0.26 -10.72 -0.52
CA LEU A 105 1.32 -9.76 -0.86
C LEU A 105 2.40 -9.63 0.20
N GLY A 106 2.12 -10.03 1.43
CA GLY A 106 2.94 -9.79 2.61
C GLY A 106 2.24 -8.87 3.60
N GLU A 107 2.72 -8.83 4.84
CA GLU A 107 2.11 -8.06 5.92
C GLU A 107 2.52 -6.57 5.87
N GLY A 108 1.59 -5.69 6.17
CA GLY A 108 1.80 -4.27 6.39
C GLY A 108 2.55 -3.57 5.24
N ASN A 109 3.69 -2.95 5.55
CA ASN A 109 4.46 -2.17 4.58
C ASN A 109 4.98 -2.97 3.38
N LYS A 110 5.10 -4.30 3.49
CA LYS A 110 5.52 -5.17 2.37
C LYS A 110 4.42 -5.22 1.31
N ALA A 111 3.16 -5.36 1.72
CA ALA A 111 2.02 -5.31 0.81
C ALA A 111 1.95 -3.97 0.08
N PHE A 112 2.03 -2.86 0.83
CA PHE A 112 2.01 -1.51 0.23
C PHE A 112 3.16 -1.27 -0.75
N ALA A 113 4.35 -1.79 -0.46
CA ALA A 113 5.47 -1.68 -1.38
C ALA A 113 5.21 -2.37 -2.72
N LYS A 114 4.54 -3.54 -2.72
CA LYS A 114 4.13 -4.24 -3.95
C LYS A 114 3.01 -3.50 -4.67
N LEU A 115 2.00 -3.00 -3.93
CA LEU A 115 0.89 -2.23 -4.50
C LEU A 115 1.33 -0.95 -5.21
N ASN A 116 2.43 -0.33 -4.77
CA ASN A 116 2.97 0.87 -5.43
C ASN A 116 3.47 0.59 -6.86
N PHE A 117 3.58 -0.66 -7.26
CA PHE A 117 3.95 -1.10 -8.61
C PHE A 117 2.85 -1.92 -9.31
N LEU A 118 1.69 -2.05 -8.70
CA LEU A 118 0.55 -2.78 -9.27
C LEU A 118 0.13 -2.16 -10.61
N ARG A 119 -0.28 -3.03 -11.53
CA ARG A 119 -0.87 -2.64 -12.82
C ARG A 119 -2.29 -3.19 -12.91
N ALA A 120 -3.28 -2.30 -12.93
CA ALA A 120 -4.69 -2.66 -13.04
C ALA A 120 -5.49 -1.55 -13.73
N ASN A 121 -6.60 -1.90 -14.38
CA ASN A 121 -7.52 -0.87 -14.85
C ASN A 121 -8.29 -0.29 -13.67
N VAL A 122 -8.78 -1.16 -12.77
CA VAL A 122 -9.49 -0.74 -11.56
C VAL A 122 -8.88 -1.45 -10.35
N LEU A 123 -8.60 -0.71 -9.29
CA LEU A 123 -8.29 -1.24 -7.98
C LEU A 123 -9.40 -0.88 -7.00
N LEU A 124 -10.09 -1.91 -6.50
CA LEU A 124 -11.12 -1.83 -5.48
C LEU A 124 -10.52 -2.11 -4.11
N SER A 125 -10.77 -1.28 -3.10
CA SER A 125 -10.22 -1.50 -1.76
C SER A 125 -11.16 -1.03 -0.65
N THR A 126 -11.08 -1.73 0.49
CA THR A 126 -11.67 -1.31 1.77
C THR A 126 -10.67 -0.55 2.65
N THR A 127 -9.38 -0.53 2.28
CA THR A 127 -8.31 0.04 3.10
C THR A 127 -8.21 1.55 2.90
N PRO A 128 -8.37 2.37 3.93
CA PRO A 128 -8.20 3.83 3.83
C PRO A 128 -6.71 4.22 3.78
N GLY A 129 -6.43 5.46 3.42
CA GLY A 129 -5.09 6.05 3.49
C GLY A 129 -4.24 5.92 2.24
N LEU A 130 -4.87 5.68 1.09
CA LEU A 130 -4.22 5.77 -0.21
C LEU A 130 -3.57 7.15 -0.36
N ASP A 131 -2.31 7.18 -0.77
CA ASP A 131 -1.45 8.34 -1.00
C ASP A 131 -1.14 9.22 0.23
N VAL A 132 -1.71 8.88 1.39
CA VAL A 132 -1.47 9.60 2.66
C VAL A 132 -0.20 9.09 3.35
N TYR A 133 -0.02 7.76 3.41
CA TYR A 133 1.09 7.12 4.14
C TYR A 133 2.04 6.36 3.20
N GLN A 134 2.32 5.08 3.52
CA GLN A 134 3.24 4.23 2.76
C GLN A 134 2.65 3.71 1.47
N TRP A 135 1.33 3.53 1.42
CA TRP A 135 0.62 3.13 0.21
C TRP A 135 0.44 4.32 -0.72
N LYS A 136 1.17 4.31 -1.80
CA LYS A 136 1.13 5.36 -2.83
C LYS A 136 0.35 4.89 -4.05
N ARG A 137 -0.25 5.84 -4.77
CA ARG A 137 -0.88 5.52 -6.05
C ARG A 137 0.17 4.97 -7.01
N SER A 138 -0.11 3.80 -7.58
CA SER A 138 0.70 3.25 -8.66
C SER A 138 0.37 3.97 -9.97
N PRO A 139 1.36 4.37 -10.76
CA PRO A 139 1.11 4.89 -12.11
C PRO A 139 0.54 3.83 -13.07
N GLY A 140 0.56 2.56 -12.69
CA GLY A 140 0.00 1.44 -13.46
C GLY A 140 -1.48 1.18 -13.20
N VAL A 141 -2.13 1.89 -12.28
CA VAL A 141 -3.56 1.74 -11.95
C VAL A 141 -4.32 2.95 -12.47
N ASP A 142 -5.33 2.71 -13.30
CA ASP A 142 -6.10 3.79 -13.94
C ASP A 142 -7.14 4.39 -13.00
N CYS A 143 -7.82 3.56 -12.18
CA CYS A 143 -8.90 4.00 -11.30
C CYS A 143 -8.84 3.31 -9.94
N TYR A 144 -8.90 4.10 -8.87
CA TYR A 144 -8.96 3.64 -7.48
C TYR A 144 -10.36 3.82 -6.92
N VAL A 145 -10.95 2.73 -6.45
CA VAL A 145 -12.30 2.70 -5.91
C VAL A 145 -12.26 2.26 -4.45
N HIS A 146 -12.87 3.03 -3.58
CA HIS A 146 -13.04 2.67 -2.17
C HIS A 146 -14.44 2.15 -1.91
N ILE A 147 -14.56 1.05 -1.16
CA ILE A 147 -15.83 0.56 -0.62
C ILE A 147 -15.83 0.75 0.89
N LEU A 148 -16.85 1.41 1.39
CA LEU A 148 -17.08 1.51 2.82
C LEU A 148 -17.44 0.13 3.38
N HIS A 149 -16.66 -0.32 4.37
CA HIS A 149 -16.81 -1.66 4.97
C HIS A 149 -17.57 -1.67 6.29
N ALA A 150 -17.99 -0.49 6.76
CA ALA A 150 -18.78 -0.32 7.97
C ALA A 150 -19.90 0.68 7.72
N ALA A 151 -21.05 0.45 8.36
CA ALA A 151 -22.20 1.35 8.35
C ALA A 151 -21.97 2.61 9.20
N ASN A 152 -20.74 3.05 9.34
CA ASN A 152 -20.35 4.25 10.07
C ASN A 152 -20.34 5.45 9.13
N GLU A 153 -20.56 6.62 9.72
CA GLU A 153 -20.41 7.87 9.00
C GLU A 153 -18.97 8.02 8.46
N VAL A 154 -18.84 8.65 7.31
CA VAL A 154 -17.54 8.99 6.69
C VAL A 154 -16.63 9.77 7.66
N ALA A 155 -17.22 10.50 8.61
CA ALA A 155 -16.52 11.19 9.70
C ALA A 155 -15.67 10.26 10.61
N GLY A 156 -15.92 8.95 10.62
CA GLY A 156 -15.11 7.97 11.35
C GLY A 156 -13.74 7.68 10.71
N TYR A 157 -13.54 8.07 9.46
CA TYR A 157 -12.25 7.92 8.81
C TYR A 157 -11.27 9.00 9.29
N ARG A 158 -9.99 8.64 9.35
CA ARG A 158 -8.93 9.63 9.59
C ARG A 158 -8.93 10.67 8.47
N MET A 159 -8.54 11.89 8.80
CA MET A 159 -8.38 12.99 7.84
C MET A 159 -7.60 12.50 6.59
N PHE A 160 -8.13 12.80 5.41
CA PHE A 160 -7.62 12.40 4.10
C PHE A 160 -7.66 10.88 3.82
N GLY A 161 -8.33 10.07 4.66
CA GLY A 161 -8.33 8.61 4.52
C GLY A 161 -8.90 8.09 3.20
N ILE A 162 -9.86 8.79 2.60
CA ILE A 162 -10.53 8.40 1.36
C ILE A 162 -10.41 9.44 0.23
N ASP A 163 -9.77 10.59 0.48
CA ASP A 163 -9.76 11.74 -0.42
C ASP A 163 -8.99 11.51 -1.72
N TYR A 164 -8.08 10.54 -1.72
CA TYR A 164 -7.25 10.22 -2.90
C TYR A 164 -7.80 9.07 -3.73
N TYR A 165 -9.01 8.59 -3.44
CA TYR A 165 -9.72 7.65 -4.29
C TYR A 165 -10.48 8.39 -5.39
N ASP A 166 -10.56 7.79 -6.58
CA ASP A 166 -11.28 8.38 -7.71
C ASP A 166 -12.79 8.22 -7.53
N THR A 167 -13.22 7.15 -6.82
CA THR A 167 -14.63 6.86 -6.53
C THR A 167 -14.76 6.22 -5.16
N VAL A 168 -15.83 6.55 -4.45
CA VAL A 168 -16.20 5.94 -3.17
C VAL A 168 -17.61 5.39 -3.26
N PHE A 169 -17.78 4.09 -3.00
CA PHE A 169 -19.08 3.45 -2.86
C PHE A 169 -19.53 3.49 -1.40
N VAL A 170 -20.71 4.02 -1.17
CA VAL A 170 -21.37 4.18 0.13
C VAL A 170 -22.62 3.30 0.23
#